data_5280c4c44e74c1d076fd88d10512b37f
#
_entry.id   5280c4c44e74c1d076fd88d10512b37f
#
_cell.length_a   1.000
_cell.length_b   1.000
_cell.length_c   1.000
_cell.angle_alpha   90.00
_cell.angle_beta   90.00
_cell.angle_gamma   90.00
#
_symmetry.space_group_name_H-M   'P 1'
#
loop_
_entity.id
_entity.type
_entity.pdbx_description
1 polymer ?
#
loop_
_entity_poly.entity_id
_entity_poly.type
_entity_poly.pdbx_seq_one_letter_code
_entity_poly.pdbx_strand_id
1 'polypeptide(L)'
;MALRELEFTSHNGTDTIQAWVYEPAVTPVAVVQLIHGLGEHSRRDLHMTAALVDAGFVVVADDHAGHGRTAMQSGTWGDAGDESATVIVQDEVTLYRKAKELFPDLPYVVFGHSLGSMIARALVLQPGVEVDGLALGGIAVGMRGVESTLDREALKAAVAADGSAPAADALVGQLFDGFYDRLGPDFGPTDWVARNADVVRDHGRDPFNNFGAPLSNRFLQGFVDVYDQANGDDFFDRLPQVPVAIFAGAEDPVTNYGEGAREVARRLEEKGHDVELHIYPDVRHEVHNEPETRAEMENSLIEFVHRAAGRDDA
;
A
#
# COMPACT_ATOMS: atom_id res chain seq x y z
N MET A 1 -20.35 10.14 -11.22
CA MET A 1 -18.90 9.78 -11.22
C MET A 1 -18.35 9.91 -12.63
N ALA A 2 -17.24 10.61 -12.80
CA ALA A 2 -16.45 10.63 -14.03
C ALA A 2 -15.16 9.85 -13.82
N LEU A 3 -14.64 9.22 -14.88
CA LEU A 3 -13.36 8.52 -14.89
C LEU A 3 -12.44 9.20 -15.90
N ARG A 4 -11.24 9.52 -15.49
CA ARG A 4 -10.15 9.99 -16.33
C ARG A 4 -8.99 9.01 -16.23
N GLU A 5 -8.52 8.52 -17.36
CA GLU A 5 -7.27 7.75 -17.42
C GLU A 5 -6.09 8.73 -17.52
N LEU A 6 -5.03 8.44 -16.78
CA LEU A 6 -3.76 9.14 -16.82
C LEU A 6 -2.65 8.15 -17.15
N GLU A 7 -1.66 8.65 -17.86
CA GLU A 7 -0.42 7.92 -18.13
C GLU A 7 0.77 8.85 -17.85
N PHE A 8 1.86 8.26 -17.37
CA PHE A 8 3.12 8.98 -17.24
C PHE A 8 4.30 8.01 -17.28
N THR A 9 5.45 8.52 -17.70
CA THR A 9 6.69 7.73 -17.68
C THR A 9 7.10 7.47 -16.24
N SER A 10 7.32 6.20 -15.89
CA SER A 10 7.86 5.81 -14.61
C SER A 10 9.24 6.41 -14.37
N HIS A 11 9.60 6.58 -13.11
CA HIS A 11 10.94 7.00 -12.71
C HIS A 11 12.04 6.03 -13.15
N ASN A 12 11.70 4.78 -13.50
CA ASN A 12 12.64 3.84 -14.13
C ASN A 12 12.98 4.20 -15.61
N GLY A 13 12.28 5.16 -16.19
CA GLY A 13 12.51 5.66 -17.56
C GLY A 13 12.04 4.74 -18.69
N THR A 14 11.46 3.59 -18.39
CA THR A 14 11.06 2.57 -19.39
C THR A 14 9.58 2.28 -19.37
N ASP A 15 8.95 2.17 -18.21
CA ASP A 15 7.54 1.84 -18.08
C ASP A 15 6.65 3.07 -18.25
N THR A 16 5.43 2.84 -18.71
CA THR A 16 4.36 3.83 -18.70
C THR A 16 3.37 3.45 -17.62
N ILE A 17 3.39 4.20 -16.52
CA ILE A 17 2.47 3.99 -15.39
C ILE A 17 1.04 4.29 -15.84
N GLN A 18 0.15 3.35 -15.54
CA GLN A 18 -1.28 3.46 -15.77
C GLN A 18 -1.98 3.93 -14.51
N ALA A 19 -2.67 5.04 -14.58
CA ALA A 19 -3.33 5.66 -13.44
C ALA A 19 -4.75 6.14 -13.77
N TRP A 20 -5.54 6.34 -12.74
CA TRP A 20 -6.95 6.73 -12.86
C TRP A 20 -7.30 7.85 -11.88
N VAL A 21 -8.16 8.75 -12.35
CA VAL A 21 -8.82 9.77 -11.51
C VAL A 21 -10.32 9.52 -11.57
N TYR A 22 -10.91 9.26 -10.43
CA TYR A 22 -12.34 9.08 -10.25
C TYR A 22 -12.91 10.35 -9.61
N GLU A 23 -13.77 11.05 -10.33
CA GLU A 23 -14.35 12.33 -9.88
C GLU A 23 -15.81 12.16 -9.45
N PRO A 24 -16.20 12.71 -8.29
CA PRO A 24 -17.60 12.67 -7.84
C PRO A 24 -18.51 13.50 -8.77
N ALA A 25 -19.82 13.24 -8.75
CA ALA A 25 -20.78 14.03 -9.47
C ALA A 25 -21.09 15.39 -8.80
N VAL A 26 -20.73 15.52 -7.54
CA VAL A 26 -20.83 16.75 -6.74
C VAL A 26 -19.52 17.51 -6.74
N THR A 27 -19.51 18.74 -6.22
CA THR A 27 -18.26 19.49 -6.02
C THR A 27 -17.37 18.71 -5.06
N PRO A 28 -16.13 18.35 -5.45
CA PRO A 28 -15.28 17.55 -4.61
C PRO A 28 -14.79 18.32 -3.37
N VAL A 29 -14.56 17.59 -2.28
CA VAL A 29 -14.18 18.17 -0.98
C VAL A 29 -12.77 17.81 -0.55
N ALA A 30 -12.20 16.74 -1.08
CA ALA A 30 -10.82 16.31 -0.87
C ALA A 30 -10.36 15.39 -2.02
N VAL A 31 -9.07 15.14 -2.09
CA VAL A 31 -8.44 14.09 -2.92
C VAL A 31 -7.96 12.98 -2.01
N VAL A 32 -8.22 11.73 -2.39
CA VAL A 32 -7.66 10.54 -1.74
C VAL A 32 -6.80 9.80 -2.76
N GLN A 33 -5.51 9.63 -2.46
CA GLN A 33 -4.60 8.78 -3.24
C GLN A 33 -4.59 7.39 -2.64
N LEU A 34 -4.96 6.38 -3.42
CA LEU A 34 -4.94 4.98 -3.03
C LEU A 34 -3.70 4.30 -3.59
N ILE A 35 -2.90 3.67 -2.72
CA ILE A 35 -1.64 3.02 -3.05
C ILE A 35 -1.77 1.53 -2.72
N HIS A 36 -1.77 0.68 -3.74
CA HIS A 36 -2.01 -0.76 -3.61
C HIS A 36 -0.79 -1.54 -3.09
N GLY A 37 -0.97 -2.81 -2.76
CA GLY A 37 0.05 -3.70 -2.20
C GLY A 37 0.83 -4.51 -3.24
N LEU A 38 1.68 -5.42 -2.73
CA LEU A 38 2.52 -6.30 -3.54
C LEU A 38 1.67 -7.33 -4.29
N GLY A 39 1.93 -7.46 -5.60
CA GLY A 39 1.32 -8.49 -6.45
C GLY A 39 -0.15 -8.28 -6.72
N GLU A 40 -0.68 -7.11 -6.43
CA GLU A 40 -2.07 -6.70 -6.71
C GLU A 40 -2.11 -5.46 -7.62
N HIS A 41 -3.24 -4.77 -7.67
CA HIS A 41 -3.44 -3.59 -8.50
C HIS A 41 -4.59 -2.73 -7.96
N SER A 42 -4.63 -1.45 -8.33
CA SER A 42 -5.57 -0.44 -7.81
C SER A 42 -7.05 -0.78 -7.96
N ARG A 43 -7.42 -1.59 -8.96
CA ARG A 43 -8.83 -1.92 -9.21
C ARG A 43 -9.40 -2.99 -8.29
N ARG A 44 -8.57 -3.60 -7.42
CA ARG A 44 -9.06 -4.42 -6.32
C ARG A 44 -9.83 -3.57 -5.30
N ASP A 45 -9.52 -2.28 -5.24
CA ASP A 45 -10.13 -1.30 -4.34
C ASP A 45 -11.30 -0.52 -4.97
N LEU A 46 -11.89 -1.02 -6.07
CA LEU A 46 -12.99 -0.30 -6.76
C LEU A 46 -14.22 -0.07 -5.89
N HIS A 47 -14.53 -0.99 -4.96
CA HIS A 47 -15.63 -0.80 -4.02
C HIS A 47 -15.34 0.36 -3.06
N MET A 48 -14.12 0.43 -2.50
CA MET A 48 -13.66 1.54 -1.64
C MET A 48 -13.58 2.85 -2.44
N THR A 49 -13.06 2.79 -3.67
CA THR A 49 -13.09 3.93 -4.61
C THR A 49 -14.50 4.45 -4.82
N ALA A 50 -15.49 3.56 -5.03
CA ALA A 50 -16.87 3.96 -5.22
C ALA A 50 -17.46 4.61 -3.94
N ALA A 51 -17.20 4.04 -2.77
CA ALA A 51 -17.64 4.60 -1.48
C ALA A 51 -17.05 5.99 -1.24
N LEU A 52 -15.76 6.19 -1.48
CA LEU A 52 -15.09 7.49 -1.36
C LEU A 52 -15.63 8.53 -2.35
N VAL A 53 -15.85 8.13 -3.60
CA VAL A 53 -16.43 9.02 -4.63
C VAL A 53 -17.88 9.40 -4.29
N ASP A 54 -18.69 8.46 -3.77
CA ASP A 54 -20.05 8.74 -3.32
C ASP A 54 -20.07 9.66 -2.09
N ALA A 55 -19.04 9.63 -1.26
CA ALA A 55 -18.82 10.58 -0.15
C ALA A 55 -18.32 11.96 -0.62
N GLY A 56 -18.09 12.16 -1.93
CA GLY A 56 -17.69 13.46 -2.50
C GLY A 56 -16.19 13.67 -2.64
N PHE A 57 -15.38 12.61 -2.57
CA PHE A 57 -13.94 12.72 -2.77
C PHE A 57 -13.54 12.42 -4.21
N VAL A 58 -12.49 13.08 -4.67
CA VAL A 58 -11.73 12.62 -5.84
C VAL A 58 -10.83 11.48 -5.37
N VAL A 59 -10.81 10.38 -6.11
CA VAL A 59 -9.88 9.29 -5.85
C VAL A 59 -8.87 9.21 -6.99
N VAL A 60 -7.59 9.12 -6.65
CA VAL A 60 -6.51 8.88 -7.60
C VAL A 60 -5.77 7.60 -7.22
N ALA A 61 -5.46 6.78 -8.21
CA ALA A 61 -4.74 5.52 -8.00
C ALA A 61 -3.98 5.15 -9.27
N ASP A 62 -2.89 4.41 -9.14
CA ASP A 62 -2.16 3.82 -10.27
C ASP A 62 -1.97 2.32 -10.09
N ASP A 63 -1.40 1.68 -11.09
CA ASP A 63 -0.79 0.37 -11.00
C ASP A 63 0.72 0.56 -11.08
N HIS A 64 1.45 0.22 -10.02
CA HIS A 64 2.89 0.44 -9.92
C HIS A 64 3.69 -0.24 -11.03
N ALA A 65 4.91 0.22 -11.29
CA ALA A 65 5.87 -0.51 -12.11
C ALA A 65 5.98 -1.97 -11.64
N GLY A 66 5.90 -2.91 -12.57
CA GLY A 66 5.89 -4.34 -12.27
C GLY A 66 4.55 -4.91 -11.79
N HIS A 67 3.46 -4.13 -11.78
CA HIS A 67 2.14 -4.54 -11.29
C HIS A 67 1.01 -4.20 -12.25
N GLY A 68 -0.09 -4.91 -12.13
CA GLY A 68 -1.37 -4.61 -12.74
C GLY A 68 -1.31 -4.31 -14.26
N ARG A 69 -2.00 -3.28 -14.69
CA ARG A 69 -2.05 -2.88 -16.11
C ARG A 69 -0.72 -2.30 -16.61
N THR A 70 0.07 -1.66 -15.75
CA THR A 70 1.42 -1.21 -16.08
C THR A 70 2.29 -2.38 -16.51
N ALA A 71 2.33 -3.45 -15.71
CA ALA A 71 3.07 -4.68 -16.04
C ALA A 71 2.51 -5.40 -17.27
N MET A 72 1.18 -5.42 -17.46
CA MET A 72 0.57 -6.02 -18.66
C MET A 72 0.98 -5.30 -19.94
N GLN A 73 1.16 -3.99 -19.89
CA GLN A 73 1.60 -3.22 -21.07
C GLN A 73 3.09 -3.37 -21.34
N SER A 74 3.92 -3.31 -20.30
CA SER A 74 5.37 -3.45 -20.44
C SER A 74 5.82 -4.89 -20.68
N GLY A 75 5.03 -5.86 -20.21
CA GLY A 75 5.39 -7.28 -20.15
C GLY A 75 6.34 -7.60 -19.00
N THR A 76 6.61 -6.64 -18.10
CA THR A 76 7.52 -6.80 -16.95
C THR A 76 6.73 -6.89 -15.66
N TRP A 77 6.80 -8.06 -15.01
CA TRP A 77 6.13 -8.34 -13.74
C TRP A 77 7.14 -8.50 -12.62
N GLY A 78 6.79 -8.03 -11.42
CA GLY A 78 7.62 -8.19 -10.23
C GLY A 78 8.99 -7.51 -10.31
N ASP A 79 9.10 -6.47 -11.14
CA ASP A 79 10.32 -5.70 -11.35
C ASP A 79 9.98 -4.23 -11.65
N ALA A 80 10.58 -3.31 -10.93
CA ALA A 80 10.41 -1.87 -11.13
C ALA A 80 11.68 -1.18 -11.69
N GLY A 81 12.68 -1.95 -12.07
CA GLY A 81 13.96 -1.40 -12.54
C GLY A 81 14.99 -1.21 -11.43
N ASP A 82 16.11 -0.60 -11.77
CA ASP A 82 17.16 -0.27 -10.80
C ASP A 82 16.65 0.72 -9.76
N GLU A 83 17.15 0.61 -8.52
CA GLU A 83 16.67 1.42 -7.40
C GLU A 83 15.15 1.33 -7.17
N SER A 84 14.59 0.11 -7.26
CA SER A 84 13.15 -0.15 -7.20
C SER A 84 12.42 0.58 -6.07
N ALA A 85 13.03 0.70 -4.88
CA ALA A 85 12.46 1.47 -3.76
C ALA A 85 12.26 2.95 -4.13
N THR A 86 13.24 3.57 -4.77
CA THR A 86 13.15 4.96 -5.24
C THR A 86 12.11 5.09 -6.34
N VAL A 87 12.10 4.16 -7.30
CA VAL A 87 11.18 4.18 -8.44
C VAL A 87 9.73 4.19 -7.97
N ILE A 88 9.31 3.21 -7.17
CA ILE A 88 7.91 3.08 -6.72
C ILE A 88 7.45 4.28 -5.88
N VAL A 89 8.33 4.89 -5.08
CA VAL A 89 8.01 6.09 -4.32
C VAL A 89 7.92 7.33 -5.22
N GLN A 90 8.84 7.50 -6.17
CA GLN A 90 8.85 8.67 -7.06
C GLN A 90 7.74 8.63 -8.11
N ASP A 91 7.25 7.45 -8.49
CA ASP A 91 6.07 7.31 -9.33
C ASP A 91 4.83 7.83 -8.58
N GLU A 92 4.68 7.52 -7.29
CA GLU A 92 3.61 8.07 -6.44
C GLU A 92 3.74 9.60 -6.24
N VAL A 93 4.97 10.13 -6.12
CA VAL A 93 5.20 11.59 -6.11
C VAL A 93 4.74 12.22 -7.44
N THR A 94 4.96 11.54 -8.55
CA THR A 94 4.51 12.01 -9.87
C THR A 94 2.99 12.00 -9.95
N LEU A 95 2.32 10.95 -9.47
CA LEU A 95 0.86 10.90 -9.39
C LEU A 95 0.30 12.00 -8.48
N TYR A 96 0.90 12.20 -7.29
CA TYR A 96 0.56 13.29 -6.38
C TYR A 96 0.61 14.66 -7.08
N ARG A 97 1.70 14.97 -7.78
CA ARG A 97 1.86 16.25 -8.49
C ARG A 97 0.81 16.43 -9.57
N LYS A 98 0.53 15.39 -10.35
CA LYS A 98 -0.55 15.42 -11.37
C LYS A 98 -1.93 15.64 -10.75
N ALA A 99 -2.21 15.02 -9.63
CA ALA A 99 -3.46 15.23 -8.90
C ALA A 99 -3.56 16.69 -8.37
N LYS A 100 -2.47 17.23 -7.81
CA LYS A 100 -2.42 18.63 -7.34
C LYS A 100 -2.51 19.64 -8.49
N GLU A 101 -2.04 19.31 -9.70
CA GLU A 101 -2.25 20.15 -10.90
C GLU A 101 -3.74 20.20 -11.29
N LEU A 102 -4.48 19.10 -11.12
CA LEU A 102 -5.91 19.03 -11.43
C LEU A 102 -6.78 19.63 -10.31
N PHE A 103 -6.36 19.49 -9.06
CA PHE A 103 -7.12 19.87 -7.86
C PHE A 103 -6.22 20.63 -6.86
N PRO A 104 -5.72 21.84 -7.22
CA PRO A 104 -4.68 22.54 -6.44
C PRO A 104 -5.11 22.92 -5.03
N ASP A 105 -6.40 23.23 -4.85
CA ASP A 105 -6.94 23.79 -3.61
C ASP A 105 -7.61 22.76 -2.69
N LEU A 106 -7.68 21.49 -3.12
CA LEU A 106 -8.32 20.47 -2.31
C LEU A 106 -7.34 19.90 -1.29
N PRO A 107 -7.80 19.63 -0.05
CA PRO A 107 -7.10 18.80 0.92
C PRO A 107 -6.73 17.46 0.31
N TYR A 108 -5.61 16.90 0.75
CA TYR A 108 -5.02 15.69 0.17
C TYR A 108 -4.75 14.64 1.24
N VAL A 109 -5.37 13.48 1.11
CA VAL A 109 -5.19 12.34 2.01
C VAL A 109 -4.58 11.18 1.23
N VAL A 110 -3.65 10.46 1.85
CA VAL A 110 -3.04 9.27 1.27
C VAL A 110 -3.52 8.04 2.05
N PHE A 111 -3.99 7.03 1.32
CA PHE A 111 -4.25 5.70 1.85
C PHE A 111 -3.31 4.70 1.18
N GLY A 112 -2.59 3.89 1.96
CA GLY A 112 -1.74 2.83 1.44
C GLY A 112 -2.01 1.49 2.12
N HIS A 113 -2.14 0.41 1.31
CA HIS A 113 -2.33 -0.94 1.78
C HIS A 113 -1.05 -1.78 1.64
N SER A 114 -0.65 -2.54 2.66
CA SER A 114 0.47 -3.48 2.59
C SER A 114 1.78 -2.83 2.12
N LEU A 115 2.38 -3.25 1.01
CA LEU A 115 3.49 -2.54 0.35
C LEU A 115 3.13 -1.05 0.15
N GLY A 116 1.90 -0.76 -0.28
CA GLY A 116 1.42 0.61 -0.41
C GLY A 116 1.46 1.40 0.90
N SER A 117 1.34 0.75 2.06
CA SER A 117 1.51 1.40 3.36
C SER A 117 2.95 1.83 3.64
N MET A 118 3.93 1.11 3.10
CA MET A 118 5.34 1.50 3.16
C MET A 118 5.62 2.65 2.20
N ILE A 119 5.12 2.54 0.97
CA ILE A 119 5.23 3.60 -0.05
C ILE A 119 4.57 4.89 0.45
N ALA A 120 3.37 4.82 1.03
CA ALA A 120 2.67 5.98 1.61
C ALA A 120 3.50 6.68 2.69
N ARG A 121 4.10 5.91 3.61
CA ARG A 121 5.00 6.44 4.65
C ARG A 121 6.26 7.09 4.07
N ALA A 122 6.82 6.53 3.00
CA ALA A 122 7.96 7.12 2.30
C ALA A 122 7.55 8.35 1.47
N LEU A 123 6.37 8.34 0.83
CA LEU A 123 5.82 9.42 0.02
C LEU A 123 5.64 10.72 0.83
N VAL A 124 5.02 10.63 2.02
CA VAL A 124 4.74 11.82 2.84
C VAL A 124 5.98 12.52 3.39
N LEU A 125 7.14 11.87 3.29
CA LEU A 125 8.45 12.46 3.65
C LEU A 125 9.15 13.12 2.45
N GLN A 126 8.60 13.00 1.23
CA GLN A 126 9.26 13.53 0.04
C GLN A 126 9.16 15.05 -0.04
N PRO A 127 10.22 15.74 -0.48
CA PRO A 127 10.19 17.19 -0.65
C PRO A 127 9.07 17.65 -1.58
N GLY A 128 8.25 18.59 -1.11
CA GLY A 128 7.14 19.18 -1.87
C GLY A 128 5.89 18.28 -1.92
N VAL A 129 5.82 17.23 -1.12
CA VAL A 129 4.59 16.49 -0.84
C VAL A 129 3.99 17.05 0.45
N GLU A 130 2.78 17.57 0.36
CA GLU A 130 2.02 18.12 1.47
C GLU A 130 0.67 17.39 1.54
N VAL A 131 0.41 16.74 2.66
CA VAL A 131 -0.82 15.97 2.89
C VAL A 131 -1.54 16.46 4.12
N ASP A 132 -2.84 16.29 4.16
CA ASP A 132 -3.71 16.67 5.28
C ASP A 132 -4.05 15.46 6.18
N GLY A 133 -3.75 14.24 5.74
CA GLY A 133 -3.93 13.02 6.50
C GLY A 133 -3.24 11.81 5.87
N LEU A 134 -2.91 10.82 6.70
CA LEU A 134 -2.28 9.55 6.31
C LEU A 134 -3.10 8.38 6.85
N ALA A 135 -3.60 7.51 5.97
CA ALA A 135 -4.32 6.30 6.34
C ALA A 135 -3.54 5.05 5.88
N LEU A 136 -3.45 4.04 6.72
CA LEU A 136 -2.63 2.85 6.52
C LEU A 136 -3.46 1.58 6.75
N GLY A 137 -3.68 0.78 5.71
CA GLY A 137 -4.37 -0.50 5.76
C GLY A 137 -3.40 -1.67 5.70
N GLY A 138 -3.60 -2.74 6.50
CA GLY A 138 -2.70 -3.88 6.51
C GLY A 138 -1.24 -3.47 6.62
N ILE A 139 -0.96 -2.55 7.54
CA ILE A 139 0.35 -1.87 7.66
C ILE A 139 1.51 -2.86 7.76
N ALA A 140 2.48 -2.77 6.85
CA ALA A 140 3.64 -3.64 6.85
C ALA A 140 4.66 -3.22 7.93
N VAL A 141 4.64 -3.96 9.05
CA VAL A 141 5.49 -3.70 10.23
C VAL A 141 5.63 -4.95 11.08
N GLY A 142 6.78 -5.18 11.68
CA GLY A 142 7.04 -6.35 12.52
C GLY A 142 7.03 -7.67 11.73
N MET A 143 7.31 -7.63 10.44
CA MET A 143 7.38 -8.81 9.57
C MET A 143 8.60 -9.65 9.95
N ARG A 144 8.38 -10.81 10.58
CA ARG A 144 9.47 -11.70 11.02
C ARG A 144 10.44 -12.04 9.88
N GLY A 145 9.90 -12.26 8.69
CA GLY A 145 10.70 -12.55 7.51
C GLY A 145 11.74 -11.48 7.23
N VAL A 146 11.33 -10.22 7.16
CA VAL A 146 12.22 -9.08 6.85
C VAL A 146 13.18 -8.79 8.00
N GLU A 147 12.69 -8.85 9.25
CA GLU A 147 13.46 -8.41 10.43
C GLU A 147 14.46 -9.45 10.95
N SER A 148 14.19 -10.75 10.73
CA SER A 148 14.94 -11.80 11.42
C SER A 148 15.39 -12.96 10.54
N THR A 149 14.68 -13.26 9.45
CA THR A 149 14.90 -14.51 8.69
C THR A 149 15.61 -14.28 7.36
N LEU A 150 15.34 -13.16 6.68
CA LEU A 150 15.88 -12.87 5.37
C LEU A 150 17.42 -12.72 5.41
N ASP A 151 18.10 -13.51 4.58
CA ASP A 151 19.55 -13.37 4.36
C ASP A 151 19.83 -12.16 3.46
N ARG A 152 19.95 -10.99 4.09
CA ARG A 152 20.16 -9.71 3.42
C ARG A 152 21.49 -9.65 2.67
N GLU A 153 22.54 -10.37 3.13
CA GLU A 153 23.83 -10.41 2.45
C GLU A 153 23.76 -11.27 1.18
N ALA A 154 23.05 -12.40 1.23
CA ALA A 154 22.76 -13.19 0.04
C ALA A 154 21.92 -12.41 -0.99
N LEU A 155 20.93 -11.64 -0.54
CA LEU A 155 20.12 -10.78 -1.42
C LEU A 155 20.98 -9.70 -2.09
N LYS A 156 21.82 -8.98 -1.34
CA LYS A 156 22.76 -7.99 -1.91
C LYS A 156 23.71 -8.62 -2.91
N ALA A 157 24.23 -9.82 -2.63
CA ALA A 157 25.09 -10.53 -3.55
C ALA A 157 24.34 -10.94 -4.85
N ALA A 158 23.07 -11.35 -4.74
CA ALA A 158 22.23 -11.67 -5.89
C ALA A 158 21.97 -10.43 -6.76
N VAL A 159 21.66 -9.28 -6.15
CA VAL A 159 21.47 -7.99 -6.85
C VAL A 159 22.77 -7.59 -7.57
N ALA A 160 23.93 -7.72 -6.91
CA ALA A 160 25.20 -7.37 -7.50
C ALA A 160 25.60 -8.29 -8.68
N ALA A 161 25.16 -9.54 -8.65
CA ALA A 161 25.40 -10.50 -9.72
C ALA A 161 24.48 -10.25 -10.94
N ASP A 162 23.18 -10.11 -10.71
CA ASP A 162 22.18 -9.75 -11.71
C ASP A 162 20.89 -9.28 -11.00
N GLY A 163 20.71 -7.96 -10.91
CA GLY A 163 19.54 -7.36 -10.25
C GLY A 163 18.23 -7.68 -10.96
N SER A 164 18.26 -7.92 -12.28
CA SER A 164 17.06 -8.19 -13.06
C SER A 164 16.66 -9.67 -13.05
N ALA A 165 17.53 -10.55 -12.62
CA ALA A 165 17.22 -11.98 -12.53
C ALA A 165 16.15 -12.22 -11.44
N PRO A 166 15.31 -13.27 -11.63
CA PRO A 166 14.39 -13.71 -10.60
C PRO A 166 15.11 -14.02 -9.27
N ALA A 167 14.59 -13.51 -8.18
CA ALA A 167 15.07 -13.83 -6.85
C ALA A 167 14.90 -15.32 -6.57
N ALA A 168 15.88 -15.90 -5.88
CA ALA A 168 15.82 -17.32 -5.52
C ALA A 168 14.60 -17.61 -4.61
N ASP A 169 13.91 -18.71 -4.85
CA ASP A 169 12.75 -19.15 -4.06
C ASP A 169 13.03 -19.17 -2.55
N ALA A 170 14.28 -19.49 -2.15
CA ALA A 170 14.68 -19.47 -0.76
C ALA A 170 14.65 -18.07 -0.15
N LEU A 171 15.07 -17.03 -0.88
CA LEU A 171 15.01 -15.64 -0.40
C LEU A 171 13.57 -15.14 -0.34
N VAL A 172 12.76 -15.44 -1.36
CA VAL A 172 11.34 -15.11 -1.36
C VAL A 172 10.60 -15.83 -0.22
N GLY A 173 10.90 -17.12 -0.01
CA GLY A 173 10.32 -17.89 1.11
C GLY A 173 10.68 -17.31 2.48
N GLN A 174 11.89 -16.80 2.65
CA GLN A 174 12.31 -16.12 3.87
C GLN A 174 11.52 -14.83 4.14
N LEU A 175 11.16 -14.07 3.09
CA LEU A 175 10.33 -12.87 3.23
C LEU A 175 8.98 -13.18 3.89
N PHE A 176 8.38 -14.33 3.54
CA PHE A 176 7.08 -14.78 4.04
C PHE A 176 7.17 -15.65 5.31
N ASP A 177 8.32 -15.72 5.96
CA ASP A 177 8.44 -16.45 7.22
C ASP A 177 7.51 -15.88 8.28
N GLY A 178 6.74 -16.74 8.93
CA GLY A 178 5.73 -16.37 9.92
C GLY A 178 4.31 -16.18 9.39
N PHE A 179 4.11 -16.08 8.08
CA PHE A 179 2.80 -15.77 7.50
C PHE A 179 1.77 -16.90 7.70
N TYR A 180 2.26 -18.12 7.87
CA TYR A 180 1.41 -19.32 7.99
C TYR A 180 1.30 -19.86 9.41
N ASP A 181 1.93 -19.23 10.41
CA ASP A 181 2.03 -19.78 11.77
C ASP A 181 0.68 -20.01 12.45
N ARG A 182 -0.34 -19.18 12.14
CA ARG A 182 -1.69 -19.29 12.72
C ARG A 182 -2.71 -19.91 11.77
N LEU A 183 -2.26 -20.36 10.59
CA LEU A 183 -3.12 -21.08 9.66
C LEU A 183 -3.16 -22.58 9.99
N GLY A 184 -4.25 -23.23 9.62
CA GLY A 184 -4.37 -24.70 9.77
C GLY A 184 -3.42 -25.44 8.82
N PRO A 185 -3.30 -26.78 8.98
CA PRO A 185 -2.34 -27.58 8.21
C PRO A 185 -2.63 -27.62 6.69
N ASP A 186 -3.85 -27.33 6.28
CA ASP A 186 -4.29 -27.40 4.88
C ASP A 186 -4.40 -25.99 4.23
N PHE A 187 -3.54 -25.03 4.64
CA PHE A 187 -3.56 -23.68 4.10
C PHE A 187 -3.06 -23.60 2.64
N GLY A 188 -3.66 -22.71 1.87
CA GLY A 188 -3.17 -22.29 0.57
C GLY A 188 -2.12 -21.16 0.66
N PRO A 189 -1.39 -20.90 -0.43
CA PRO A 189 -0.28 -19.93 -0.44
C PRO A 189 -0.72 -18.47 -0.17
N THR A 190 -1.99 -18.17 -0.34
CA THR A 190 -2.56 -16.82 -0.15
C THR A 190 -3.65 -16.76 0.92
N ASP A 191 -3.83 -17.80 1.73
CA ASP A 191 -4.86 -17.83 2.77
C ASP A 191 -4.63 -16.78 3.87
N TRP A 192 -3.40 -16.32 4.05
CA TRP A 192 -3.07 -15.22 4.96
C TRP A 192 -3.65 -13.86 4.52
N VAL A 193 -4.02 -13.72 3.25
CA VAL A 193 -4.56 -12.47 2.67
C VAL A 193 -5.93 -12.15 3.27
N ALA A 194 -6.84 -13.11 3.30
CA ALA A 194 -8.18 -12.92 3.82
C ALA A 194 -8.69 -14.18 4.51
N ARG A 195 -9.65 -14.02 5.41
CA ARG A 195 -10.34 -15.15 6.05
C ARG A 195 -11.45 -15.70 5.18
N ASN A 196 -12.10 -14.83 4.43
CA ASN A 196 -13.15 -15.22 3.50
C ASN A 196 -12.57 -15.94 2.27
N ALA A 197 -12.95 -17.20 2.09
CA ALA A 197 -12.43 -18.05 1.01
C ALA A 197 -12.79 -17.53 -0.41
N ASP A 198 -13.86 -16.73 -0.54
CA ASP A 198 -14.23 -16.13 -1.81
C ASP A 198 -13.28 -14.98 -2.17
N VAL A 199 -12.83 -14.20 -1.18
CA VAL A 199 -11.81 -13.15 -1.35
C VAL A 199 -10.47 -13.78 -1.74
N VAL A 200 -10.03 -14.84 -1.04
CA VAL A 200 -8.80 -15.57 -1.38
C VAL A 200 -8.85 -16.12 -2.80
N ARG A 201 -10.00 -16.72 -3.18
CA ARG A 201 -10.19 -17.26 -4.52
C ARG A 201 -10.22 -16.18 -5.59
N ASP A 202 -10.85 -15.03 -5.32
CA ASP A 202 -10.88 -13.88 -6.21
C ASP A 202 -9.47 -13.35 -6.42
N HIS A 203 -8.72 -13.12 -5.34
CA HIS A 203 -7.31 -12.73 -5.39
C HIS A 203 -6.48 -13.67 -6.29
N GLY A 204 -6.65 -14.97 -6.17
CA GLY A 204 -5.90 -15.98 -6.95
C GLY A 204 -6.35 -16.13 -8.40
N ARG A 205 -7.49 -15.56 -8.81
CA ARG A 205 -8.06 -15.68 -10.17
C ARG A 205 -7.98 -14.40 -10.97
N ASP A 206 -7.74 -13.28 -10.34
CA ASP A 206 -7.68 -11.99 -10.99
C ASP A 206 -6.48 -11.96 -11.96
N PRO A 207 -6.70 -11.75 -13.27
CA PRO A 207 -5.62 -11.77 -14.27
C PRO A 207 -4.67 -10.58 -14.15
N PHE A 208 -5.04 -9.54 -13.41
CA PHE A 208 -4.20 -8.38 -13.12
C PHE A 208 -3.40 -8.53 -11.83
N ASN A 209 -3.78 -9.49 -10.98
CA ASN A 209 -2.96 -9.92 -9.86
C ASN A 209 -1.91 -10.91 -10.36
N ASN A 210 -0.67 -10.67 -10.00
CA ASN A 210 0.40 -11.62 -10.30
C ASN A 210 1.28 -11.85 -9.07
N PHE A 211 0.64 -12.12 -7.94
CA PHE A 211 1.33 -12.40 -6.67
C PHE A 211 2.29 -13.60 -6.77
N GLY A 212 2.04 -14.52 -7.69
CA GLY A 212 2.92 -15.65 -8.00
C GLY A 212 4.01 -15.35 -9.03
N ALA A 213 4.09 -14.12 -9.59
CA ALA A 213 5.18 -13.77 -10.48
C ALA A 213 6.51 -13.75 -9.72
N PRO A 214 7.61 -14.25 -10.32
CA PRO A 214 8.91 -14.11 -9.71
C PRO A 214 9.26 -12.63 -9.51
N LEU A 215 9.60 -12.26 -8.28
CA LEU A 215 10.17 -10.95 -8.01
C LEU A 215 11.61 -10.94 -8.53
N SER A 216 12.05 -9.85 -9.15
CA SER A 216 13.47 -9.68 -9.46
C SER A 216 14.29 -9.45 -8.18
N ASN A 217 15.59 -9.76 -8.21
CA ASN A 217 16.48 -9.51 -7.08
C ASN A 217 16.43 -8.04 -6.64
N ARG A 218 16.47 -7.10 -7.60
CA ARG A 218 16.42 -5.66 -7.32
C ARG A 218 15.07 -5.20 -6.79
N PHE A 219 13.94 -5.83 -7.19
CA PHE A 219 12.64 -5.52 -6.63
C PHE A 219 12.52 -6.04 -5.18
N LEU A 220 12.98 -7.26 -4.93
CA LEU A 220 13.01 -7.81 -3.57
C LEU A 220 13.90 -6.95 -2.64
N GLN A 221 15.05 -6.48 -3.12
CA GLN A 221 15.88 -5.52 -2.36
C GLN A 221 15.13 -4.20 -2.14
N GLY A 222 14.46 -3.66 -3.18
CA GLY A 222 13.67 -2.44 -3.06
C GLY A 222 12.51 -2.56 -2.06
N PHE A 223 11.87 -3.73 -2.00
CA PHE A 223 10.87 -4.02 -0.96
C PHE A 223 11.47 -3.90 0.45
N VAL A 224 12.65 -4.49 0.66
CA VAL A 224 13.34 -4.43 1.95
C VAL A 224 13.76 -2.99 2.27
N ASP A 225 14.27 -2.26 1.30
CA ASP A 225 14.73 -0.88 1.49
C ASP A 225 13.57 0.05 1.85
N VAL A 226 12.40 -0.08 1.19
CA VAL A 226 11.23 0.74 1.53
C VAL A 226 10.62 0.31 2.87
N TYR A 227 10.71 -0.98 3.22
CA TYR A 227 10.32 -1.47 4.54
C TYR A 227 11.16 -0.82 5.65
N ASP A 228 12.49 -0.80 5.47
CA ASP A 228 13.42 -0.20 6.43
C ASP A 228 13.19 1.32 6.57
N GLN A 229 12.94 2.02 5.46
CA GLN A 229 12.60 3.45 5.49
C GLN A 229 11.29 3.72 6.24
N ALA A 230 10.26 2.93 5.96
CA ALA A 230 8.93 3.12 6.55
C ALA A 230 8.88 2.78 8.05
N ASN A 231 9.74 1.89 8.54
CA ASN A 231 9.77 1.44 9.93
C ASN A 231 10.92 2.04 10.75
N GLY A 232 11.84 2.77 10.10
CA GLY A 232 12.96 3.46 10.74
C GLY A 232 12.54 4.68 11.56
N ASP A 233 13.40 5.11 12.48
CA ASP A 233 13.15 6.27 13.34
C ASP A 233 12.90 7.56 12.54
N ASP A 234 13.53 7.68 11.35
CA ASP A 234 13.41 8.83 10.47
C ASP A 234 11.94 9.11 10.05
N PHE A 235 11.13 8.06 9.83
CA PHE A 235 9.71 8.22 9.56
C PHE A 235 9.00 8.91 10.73
N PHE A 236 9.19 8.42 11.95
CA PHE A 236 8.51 8.97 13.13
C PHE A 236 9.01 10.36 13.51
N ASP A 237 10.27 10.67 13.22
CA ASP A 237 10.88 11.97 13.54
C ASP A 237 10.50 13.06 12.53
N ARG A 238 10.22 12.71 11.27
CA ARG A 238 10.01 13.64 10.17
C ARG A 238 8.57 13.71 9.65
N LEU A 239 7.69 12.79 10.06
CA LEU A 239 6.30 12.83 9.64
C LEU A 239 5.71 14.21 9.97
N PRO A 240 5.15 14.96 9.01
CA PRO A 240 4.43 16.21 9.28
C PRO A 240 3.32 15.98 10.31
N GLN A 241 2.99 17.01 11.10
CA GLN A 241 1.92 16.94 12.09
C GLN A 241 0.54 16.85 11.40
N VAL A 242 0.17 15.65 11.03
CA VAL A 242 -1.11 15.31 10.38
C VAL A 242 -1.79 14.20 11.17
N PRO A 243 -3.13 14.09 11.11
CA PRO A 243 -3.84 12.93 11.64
C PRO A 243 -3.43 11.65 10.90
N VAL A 244 -3.41 10.53 11.63
CA VAL A 244 -3.08 9.22 11.08
C VAL A 244 -4.17 8.22 11.44
N ALA A 245 -4.66 7.44 10.48
CA ALA A 245 -5.55 6.31 10.71
C ALA A 245 -4.84 4.99 10.37
N ILE A 246 -5.00 3.96 11.20
CA ILE A 246 -4.42 2.64 10.99
C ILE A 246 -5.51 1.59 11.06
N PHE A 247 -5.63 0.77 10.01
CA PHE A 247 -6.60 -0.32 9.89
C PHE A 247 -5.87 -1.65 9.77
N ALA A 248 -6.02 -2.54 10.74
CA ALA A 248 -5.29 -3.80 10.78
C ALA A 248 -6.17 -4.96 11.22
N GLY A 249 -5.92 -6.14 10.68
CA GLY A 249 -6.53 -7.39 11.16
C GLY A 249 -5.76 -7.96 12.36
N ALA A 250 -6.48 -8.49 13.34
CA ALA A 250 -5.85 -9.15 14.49
C ALA A 250 -5.20 -10.50 14.13
N GLU A 251 -5.53 -11.06 12.96
CA GLU A 251 -4.95 -12.29 12.42
C GLU A 251 -4.03 -12.04 11.21
N ASP A 252 -3.61 -10.79 11.00
CA ASP A 252 -2.74 -10.38 9.91
C ASP A 252 -1.25 -10.57 10.26
N PRO A 253 -0.53 -11.47 9.61
CA PRO A 253 0.90 -11.69 9.87
C PRO A 253 1.78 -10.50 9.42
N VAL A 254 1.33 -9.69 8.45
CA VAL A 254 2.06 -8.53 7.93
C VAL A 254 2.14 -7.42 8.98
N THR A 255 1.14 -7.32 9.84
CA THR A 255 1.07 -6.38 10.97
C THR A 255 1.62 -6.97 12.28
N ASN A 256 2.30 -8.12 12.21
CA ASN A 256 2.63 -8.93 13.37
C ASN A 256 1.39 -9.20 14.24
N TYR A 257 0.30 -9.62 13.59
CA TYR A 257 -0.97 -9.94 14.26
C TYR A 257 -1.55 -8.75 15.06
N GLY A 258 -1.44 -7.55 14.49
CA GLY A 258 -1.91 -6.30 15.06
C GLY A 258 -0.94 -5.65 16.08
N GLU A 259 0.05 -6.38 16.59
CA GLU A 259 1.01 -5.81 17.57
C GLU A 259 1.90 -4.74 16.95
N GLY A 260 2.34 -4.94 15.72
CA GLY A 260 3.11 -3.93 14.99
C GLY A 260 2.30 -2.65 14.74
N ALA A 261 1.01 -2.79 14.39
CA ALA A 261 0.11 -1.65 14.23
C ALA A 261 -0.05 -0.85 15.54
N ARG A 262 -0.19 -1.54 16.69
CA ARG A 262 -0.24 -0.91 18.02
C ARG A 262 1.05 -0.17 18.36
N GLU A 263 2.19 -0.75 18.03
CA GLU A 263 3.49 -0.13 18.30
C GLU A 263 3.70 1.12 17.42
N VAL A 264 3.31 1.09 16.14
CA VAL A 264 3.35 2.29 15.28
C VAL A 264 2.43 3.38 15.82
N ALA A 265 1.19 3.04 16.20
CA ALA A 265 0.25 4.01 16.79
C ALA A 265 0.84 4.65 18.05
N ARG A 266 1.34 3.85 18.99
CA ARG A 266 1.97 4.33 20.23
C ARG A 266 3.14 5.28 19.94
N ARG A 267 4.03 4.94 19.00
CA ARG A 267 5.19 5.79 18.63
C ARG A 267 4.76 7.11 18.01
N LEU A 268 3.70 7.11 17.18
CA LEU A 268 3.16 8.34 16.60
C LEU A 268 2.49 9.21 17.65
N GLU A 269 1.73 8.63 18.57
CA GLU A 269 1.12 9.34 19.71
C GLU A 269 2.20 9.98 20.61
N GLU A 270 3.31 9.29 20.87
CA GLU A 270 4.46 9.84 21.62
C GLU A 270 5.13 11.03 20.90
N LYS A 271 5.01 11.13 19.57
CA LYS A 271 5.45 12.27 18.76
C LYS A 271 4.36 13.35 18.64
N GLY A 272 3.20 13.17 19.26
CA GLY A 272 2.12 14.14 19.31
C GLY A 272 1.15 14.10 18.14
N HIS A 273 1.18 13.03 17.33
CA HIS A 273 0.19 12.83 16.27
C HIS A 273 -1.16 12.42 16.85
N ASP A 274 -2.24 12.86 16.20
CA ASP A 274 -3.59 12.35 16.39
C ASP A 274 -3.71 11.02 15.63
N VAL A 275 -3.92 9.91 16.37
CA VAL A 275 -3.89 8.56 15.79
C VAL A 275 -5.19 7.83 16.07
N GLU A 276 -5.83 7.35 15.02
CA GLU A 276 -6.95 6.42 15.08
C GLU A 276 -6.48 5.01 14.77
N LEU A 277 -6.63 4.09 15.71
CA LEU A 277 -6.23 2.70 15.54
C LEU A 277 -7.46 1.79 15.55
N HIS A 278 -7.71 1.14 14.40
CA HIS A 278 -8.76 0.15 14.21
C HIS A 278 -8.15 -1.24 14.07
N ILE A 279 -8.35 -2.10 15.07
CA ILE A 279 -7.94 -3.51 15.03
C ILE A 279 -9.18 -4.38 14.93
N TYR A 280 -9.35 -5.05 13.80
CA TYR A 280 -10.50 -5.90 13.52
C TYR A 280 -10.24 -7.33 14.00
N PRO A 281 -11.03 -7.83 14.97
CA PRO A 281 -10.89 -9.19 15.45
C PRO A 281 -11.22 -10.19 14.33
N ASP A 282 -10.58 -11.36 14.36
CA ASP A 282 -10.82 -12.44 13.39
C ASP A 282 -10.63 -12.08 11.90
N VAL A 283 -9.90 -11.02 11.59
CA VAL A 283 -9.63 -10.53 10.23
C VAL A 283 -8.15 -10.66 9.91
N ARG A 284 -7.84 -11.01 8.68
CA ARG A 284 -6.48 -11.13 8.15
C ARG A 284 -6.06 -9.84 7.45
N HIS A 285 -5.25 -9.93 6.42
CA HIS A 285 -4.52 -8.81 5.82
C HIS A 285 -5.40 -7.79 5.09
N GLU A 286 -6.33 -8.26 4.25
CA GLU A 286 -7.19 -7.37 3.45
C GLU A 286 -8.47 -6.97 4.21
N VAL A 287 -8.35 -6.16 5.27
CA VAL A 287 -9.47 -5.68 6.09
C VAL A 287 -10.58 -5.05 5.23
N HIS A 288 -10.19 -4.30 4.19
CA HIS A 288 -11.08 -3.60 3.26
C HIS A 288 -11.80 -4.54 2.28
N ASN A 289 -11.33 -5.77 2.10
CA ASN A 289 -11.93 -6.76 1.21
C ASN A 289 -12.74 -7.85 1.95
N GLU A 290 -12.59 -7.96 3.29
CA GLU A 290 -13.41 -8.88 4.08
C GLU A 290 -14.86 -8.40 4.13
N PRO A 291 -15.85 -9.20 3.68
CA PRO A 291 -17.24 -8.78 3.62
C PRO A 291 -17.83 -8.31 4.96
N GLU A 292 -17.34 -8.87 6.07
CA GLU A 292 -17.79 -8.59 7.42
C GLU A 292 -17.34 -7.23 7.94
N THR A 293 -16.19 -6.72 7.52
CA THR A 293 -15.57 -5.49 8.01
C THR A 293 -15.51 -4.36 6.99
N ARG A 294 -15.65 -4.69 5.72
CA ARG A 294 -15.50 -3.74 4.61
C ARG A 294 -16.30 -2.46 4.80
N ALA A 295 -17.59 -2.58 5.07
CA ALA A 295 -18.45 -1.41 5.21
C ALA A 295 -18.09 -0.53 6.41
N GLU A 296 -17.68 -1.14 7.52
CA GLU A 296 -17.21 -0.41 8.70
C GLU A 296 -15.88 0.31 8.39
N MET A 297 -14.93 -0.38 7.78
CA MET A 297 -13.64 0.19 7.40
C MET A 297 -13.78 1.34 6.41
N GLU A 298 -14.62 1.18 5.37
CA GLU A 298 -14.91 2.24 4.40
C GLU A 298 -15.52 3.46 5.06
N ASN A 299 -16.49 3.28 5.97
CA ASN A 299 -17.10 4.38 6.71
C ASN A 299 -16.09 5.08 7.62
N SER A 300 -15.27 4.34 8.35
CA SER A 300 -14.20 4.92 9.20
C SER A 300 -13.19 5.71 8.38
N LEU A 301 -12.82 5.21 7.18
CA LEU A 301 -11.93 5.94 6.28
C LEU A 301 -12.59 7.22 5.75
N ILE A 302 -13.88 7.18 5.38
CA ILE A 302 -14.64 8.37 4.93
C ILE A 302 -14.67 9.42 6.05
N GLU A 303 -15.00 9.03 7.27
CA GLU A 303 -15.01 9.91 8.44
C GLU A 303 -13.63 10.51 8.70
N PHE A 304 -12.57 9.71 8.63
CA PHE A 304 -11.20 10.17 8.75
C PHE A 304 -10.86 11.22 7.68
N VAL A 305 -11.17 10.98 6.41
CA VAL A 305 -10.90 11.93 5.32
C VAL A 305 -11.66 13.24 5.53
N HIS A 306 -12.93 13.20 5.98
CA HIS A 306 -13.68 14.43 6.29
C HIS A 306 -12.99 15.24 7.40
N ARG A 307 -12.58 14.60 8.50
CA ARG A 307 -11.84 15.29 9.59
C ARG A 307 -10.50 15.86 9.11
N ALA A 308 -9.70 15.06 8.40
CA ALA A 308 -8.43 15.51 7.83
C ALA A 308 -8.60 16.70 6.87
N ALA A 309 -9.72 16.76 6.15
CA ALA A 309 -10.09 17.88 5.29
C ALA A 309 -10.69 19.09 6.04
N GLY A 310 -10.73 19.08 7.38
CA GLY A 310 -11.29 20.15 8.20
C GLY A 310 -12.82 20.29 8.10
N ARG A 311 -13.54 19.17 7.97
CA ARG A 311 -15.00 19.11 7.81
C ARG A 311 -15.63 18.19 8.85
N ASP A 312 -15.57 18.63 10.10
CA ASP A 312 -16.05 17.86 11.26
C ASP A 312 -17.59 17.71 11.35
N ASP A 313 -18.37 18.33 10.47
CA ASP A 313 -19.85 18.42 10.55
C ASP A 313 -20.57 17.87 9.29
N ALA A 314 -19.98 16.93 8.56
CA ALA A 314 -20.62 16.41 7.33
C ALA A 314 -21.33 15.07 7.53
#